data_b71b4fa77c24e54915bf73a14a73e789
#
_entry.id   b71b4fa77c24e54915bf73a14a73e789
#
_cell.length_a   1.000
_cell.length_b   1.000
_cell.length_c   1.000
_cell.angle_alpha   90.00
_cell.angle_beta   90.00
_cell.angle_gamma   90.00
#
_symmetry.space_group_name_H-M   'P 1'
#
loop_
_entity.id
_entity.type
_entity.pdbx_description
1 polymer ?
#
loop_
_entity_poly.entity_id
_entity_poly.type
_entity_poly.pdbx_seq_one_letter_code
_entity_poly.pdbx_strand_id
1 'polypeptide(L)'
;MESRDLRVRTLKVGLIARAAAVFRVNRIVIYKDKEFDDSRFISMVLRYMDTPQYLRRLLIPRREELRHVGILPPLRTPHHPINSKTSALKIGEYRVGAVVESVGSDGGVWVEIGVDRPIPLRTVEKFEAGQRLSVRIFSLDPLAAEPVGHKEIPLYWGYETEVVGSLEDYLGSTDAFVLLTSRKGTPITADLLHKIGRKGRAGQSDLAVVFGSPARGVDAFLSKELMDRYCMMNTIPQQGTETVRVEEAVFATLALLNLVAMEE
;
A
#
# COMPACT_ATOMS: atom_id res chain seq x y z
N MET A 1 11.62 -11.33 -9.89
CA MET A 1 12.67 -10.28 -9.69
C MET A 1 14.00 -10.76 -10.25
N GLU A 2 14.78 -9.85 -10.86
CA GLU A 2 16.08 -10.20 -11.50
C GLU A 2 17.16 -10.68 -10.53
N SER A 3 17.09 -10.33 -9.27
CA SER A 3 18.11 -10.69 -8.28
C SER A 3 17.75 -11.97 -7.53
N ARG A 4 18.71 -12.90 -7.41
CA ARG A 4 18.61 -14.08 -6.54
C ARG A 4 18.89 -13.73 -5.07
N ASP A 5 19.55 -12.61 -4.80
CA ASP A 5 19.86 -12.15 -3.46
C ASP A 5 18.60 -11.60 -2.75
N LEU A 6 18.21 -12.28 -1.67
CA LEU A 6 17.03 -11.93 -0.88
C LEU A 6 17.12 -10.51 -0.27
N ARG A 7 18.32 -10.05 0.09
CA ARG A 7 18.54 -8.71 0.64
C ARG A 7 18.24 -7.64 -0.40
N VAL A 8 18.73 -7.84 -1.65
CA VAL A 8 18.46 -6.94 -2.77
C VAL A 8 16.99 -6.94 -3.13
N ARG A 9 16.36 -8.11 -3.18
CA ARG A 9 14.91 -8.24 -3.42
C ARG A 9 14.09 -7.48 -2.37
N THR A 10 14.44 -7.68 -1.08
CA THR A 10 13.79 -6.99 0.03
C THR A 10 13.89 -5.47 -0.12
N LEU A 11 15.07 -4.95 -0.45
CA LEU A 11 15.28 -3.51 -0.65
C LEU A 11 14.43 -2.95 -1.81
N LYS A 12 14.38 -3.64 -2.95
CA LYS A 12 13.57 -3.23 -4.11
C LYS A 12 12.07 -3.11 -3.75
N VAL A 13 11.51 -4.12 -3.07
CA VAL A 13 10.11 -4.04 -2.63
C VAL A 13 9.92 -2.93 -1.59
N GLY A 14 10.88 -2.74 -0.69
CA GLY A 14 10.85 -1.64 0.27
C GLY A 14 10.83 -0.26 -0.39
N LEU A 15 11.54 -0.08 -1.50
CA LEU A 15 11.48 1.16 -2.29
C LEU A 15 10.10 1.38 -2.92
N ILE A 16 9.48 0.33 -3.46
CA ILE A 16 8.10 0.40 -3.97
C ILE A 16 7.12 0.78 -2.84
N ALA A 17 7.23 0.14 -1.67
CA ALA A 17 6.43 0.48 -0.49
C ALA A 17 6.59 1.95 -0.09
N ARG A 18 7.82 2.47 -0.12
CA ARG A 18 8.11 3.87 0.16
C ARG A 18 7.49 4.82 -0.87
N ALA A 19 7.61 4.51 -2.17
CA ALA A 19 6.99 5.30 -3.22
C ALA A 19 5.46 5.34 -3.05
N ALA A 20 4.83 4.19 -2.83
CA ALA A 20 3.40 4.09 -2.58
C ALA A 20 2.96 4.98 -1.39
N ALA A 21 3.69 4.93 -0.27
CA ALA A 21 3.39 5.74 0.90
C ALA A 21 3.62 7.25 0.66
N VAL A 22 4.72 7.63 -0.01
CA VAL A 22 5.04 9.04 -0.32
C VAL A 22 3.96 9.67 -1.20
N PHE A 23 3.47 8.93 -2.19
CA PHE A 23 2.47 9.43 -3.15
C PHE A 23 1.04 9.00 -2.83
N ARG A 24 0.78 8.55 -1.60
CA ARG A 24 -0.57 8.24 -1.07
C ARG A 24 -1.35 7.23 -1.91
N VAL A 25 -0.66 6.19 -2.38
CA VAL A 25 -1.30 5.06 -3.08
C VAL A 25 -2.17 4.29 -2.09
N ASN A 26 -3.44 4.05 -2.43
CA ASN A 26 -4.39 3.37 -1.55
C ASN A 26 -4.34 1.84 -1.68
N ARG A 27 -3.95 1.33 -2.86
CA ARG A 27 -3.92 -0.11 -3.13
C ARG A 27 -2.74 -0.50 -4.01
N ILE A 28 -2.08 -1.59 -3.66
CA ILE A 28 -1.03 -2.23 -4.46
C ILE A 28 -1.52 -3.60 -4.88
N VAL A 29 -1.75 -3.78 -6.18
CA VAL A 29 -2.18 -5.04 -6.77
C VAL A 29 -0.96 -5.74 -7.37
N ILE A 30 -0.74 -6.99 -6.96
CA ILE A 30 0.36 -7.83 -7.42
C ILE A 30 -0.22 -8.91 -8.30
N TYR A 31 0.00 -8.83 -9.60
CA TYR A 31 -0.36 -9.91 -10.53
C TYR A 31 0.76 -10.93 -10.65
N LYS A 32 0.37 -12.18 -10.84
CA LYS A 32 1.34 -13.29 -10.97
C LYS A 32 1.98 -13.32 -12.34
N ASP A 33 3.28 -13.52 -12.34
CA ASP A 33 4.03 -13.87 -13.54
C ASP A 33 4.05 -15.39 -13.70
N LYS A 34 3.70 -15.90 -14.88
CA LYS A 34 3.64 -17.33 -15.16
C LYS A 34 5.02 -18.04 -15.07
N GLU A 35 6.10 -17.30 -15.32
CA GLU A 35 7.45 -17.83 -15.26
C GLU A 35 8.14 -17.63 -13.91
N PHE A 36 7.82 -16.51 -13.23
CA PHE A 36 8.42 -16.11 -11.97
C PHE A 36 7.39 -15.55 -11.00
N ASP A 37 6.82 -16.39 -10.16
CA ASP A 37 5.85 -15.95 -9.14
C ASP A 37 6.54 -15.53 -7.83
N ASP A 38 6.83 -14.27 -7.71
CA ASP A 38 7.31 -13.63 -6.49
C ASP A 38 6.18 -12.98 -5.66
N SER A 39 4.92 -13.15 -6.05
CA SER A 39 3.78 -12.44 -5.48
C SER A 39 3.65 -12.59 -3.97
N ARG A 40 3.88 -13.81 -3.45
CA ARG A 40 3.86 -14.09 -2.01
C ARG A 40 4.93 -13.31 -1.26
N PHE A 41 6.17 -13.28 -1.78
CA PHE A 41 7.26 -12.55 -1.16
C PHE A 41 7.01 -11.04 -1.18
N ILE A 42 6.60 -10.50 -2.33
CA ILE A 42 6.29 -9.07 -2.49
C ILE A 42 5.19 -8.67 -1.51
N SER A 43 4.08 -9.43 -1.48
CA SER A 43 2.96 -9.19 -0.56
C SER A 43 3.41 -9.21 0.91
N MET A 44 4.23 -10.17 1.31
CA MET A 44 4.73 -10.24 2.70
C MET A 44 5.56 -9.01 3.08
N VAL A 45 6.48 -8.55 2.22
CA VAL A 45 7.31 -7.37 2.51
C VAL A 45 6.48 -6.10 2.54
N LEU A 46 5.54 -5.92 1.60
CA LEU A 46 4.63 -4.77 1.57
C LEU A 46 3.76 -4.71 2.83
N ARG A 47 3.14 -5.82 3.22
CA ARG A 47 2.33 -5.92 4.45
C ARG A 47 3.17 -5.67 5.71
N TYR A 48 4.42 -6.17 5.74
CA TYR A 48 5.34 -5.88 6.83
C TYR A 48 5.62 -4.37 6.95
N MET A 49 5.86 -3.70 5.84
CA MET A 49 6.13 -2.26 5.79
C MET A 49 4.92 -1.44 6.26
N ASP A 50 3.71 -1.80 5.82
CA ASP A 50 2.46 -1.13 6.18
C ASP A 50 2.02 -1.42 7.63
N THR A 51 2.55 -2.46 8.26
CA THR A 51 2.23 -2.77 9.65
C THR A 51 3.03 -1.88 10.61
N PRO A 52 2.37 -1.11 11.51
CA PRO A 52 3.06 -0.33 12.53
C PRO A 52 4.03 -1.18 13.35
N GLN A 53 5.16 -0.59 13.73
CA GLN A 53 6.26 -1.32 14.37
C GLN A 53 5.82 -2.07 15.64
N TYR A 54 4.94 -1.47 16.44
CA TYR A 54 4.45 -2.07 17.69
C TYR A 54 3.55 -3.30 17.47
N LEU A 55 2.92 -3.43 16.29
CA LEU A 55 2.07 -4.59 15.95
C LEU A 55 2.82 -5.71 15.22
N ARG A 56 4.04 -5.47 14.71
CA ARG A 56 4.73 -6.46 13.87
C ARG A 56 4.95 -7.80 14.56
N ARG A 57 5.30 -7.79 15.85
CA ARG A 57 5.49 -9.03 16.62
C ARG A 57 4.20 -9.81 16.83
N LEU A 58 3.07 -9.11 16.92
CA LEU A 58 1.77 -9.70 17.15
C LEU A 58 1.16 -10.24 15.85
N LEU A 59 1.25 -9.46 14.75
CA LEU A 59 0.54 -9.75 13.51
C LEU A 59 1.36 -10.50 12.46
N ILE A 60 2.69 -10.44 12.55
CA ILE A 60 3.56 -11.00 11.51
C ILE A 60 4.45 -12.08 12.11
N PRO A 61 4.21 -13.36 11.77
CA PRO A 61 5.05 -14.44 12.22
C PRO A 61 6.47 -14.31 11.65
N ARG A 62 7.46 -14.76 12.42
CA ARG A 62 8.84 -14.84 11.94
C ARG A 62 8.93 -15.78 10.75
N ARG A 63 9.49 -15.31 9.65
CA ARG A 63 9.70 -16.05 8.41
C ARG A 63 11.09 -15.77 7.85
N GLU A 64 11.69 -16.76 7.24
CA GLU A 64 13.03 -16.65 6.62
C GLU A 64 13.04 -15.58 5.51
N GLU A 65 11.95 -15.47 4.76
CA GLU A 65 11.79 -14.50 3.70
C GLU A 65 11.86 -13.04 4.19
N LEU A 66 11.55 -12.80 5.47
CA LEU A 66 11.57 -11.48 6.11
C LEU A 66 12.86 -11.19 6.89
N ARG A 67 13.90 -12.04 6.82
CA ARG A 67 15.13 -11.85 7.60
C ARG A 67 15.87 -10.54 7.33
N HIS A 68 15.70 -9.95 6.16
CA HIS A 68 16.36 -8.70 5.78
C HIS A 68 15.50 -7.44 5.91
N VAL A 69 14.26 -7.54 6.42
CA VAL A 69 13.37 -6.35 6.54
C VAL A 69 13.89 -5.28 7.49
N GLY A 70 14.86 -5.59 8.34
CA GLY A 70 15.52 -4.62 9.21
C GLY A 70 16.30 -3.53 8.48
N ILE A 71 16.67 -3.73 7.20
CA ILE A 71 17.35 -2.70 6.40
C ILE A 71 16.37 -1.67 5.79
N LEU A 72 15.06 -1.96 5.85
CA LEU A 72 14.06 -1.13 5.21
C LEU A 72 13.78 0.15 6.02
N PRO A 73 13.74 1.31 5.36
CA PRO A 73 13.35 2.54 6.03
C PRO A 73 11.87 2.48 6.43
N PRO A 74 11.50 3.02 7.61
CA PRO A 74 10.10 3.06 8.04
C PRO A 74 9.26 3.94 7.10
N LEU A 75 7.97 3.61 6.94
CA LEU A 75 7.06 4.40 6.11
C LEU A 75 6.81 5.80 6.70
N ARG A 76 6.70 5.93 8.01
CA ARG A 76 6.42 7.18 8.75
C ARG A 76 5.15 7.88 8.26
N THR A 77 4.15 7.11 7.94
CA THR A 77 2.80 7.56 7.60
C THR A 77 1.99 7.87 8.87
N PRO A 78 0.88 8.58 8.80
CA PRO A 78 0.05 8.92 9.98
C PRO A 78 -0.34 7.71 10.83
N HIS A 79 -0.56 6.53 10.23
CA HIS A 79 -0.87 5.31 10.96
C HIS A 79 0.35 4.62 11.63
N HIS A 80 1.54 5.20 11.52
CA HIS A 80 2.78 4.76 12.20
C HIS A 80 3.20 5.77 13.29
N PRO A 81 2.41 5.95 14.34
CA PRO A 81 2.71 6.94 15.38
C PRO A 81 3.98 6.56 16.15
N ILE A 82 4.69 7.58 16.62
CA ILE A 82 5.92 7.42 17.41
C ILE A 82 5.61 7.41 18.90
N ASN A 83 4.51 8.08 19.30
CA ASN A 83 4.12 8.16 20.70
C ASN A 83 3.65 6.81 21.23
N SER A 84 4.26 6.37 22.34
CA SER A 84 3.98 5.08 22.99
C SER A 84 3.42 5.20 24.41
N LYS A 85 2.98 6.42 24.84
CA LYS A 85 2.44 6.65 26.18
C LYS A 85 0.94 6.93 26.12
N THR A 86 0.18 6.28 26.99
CA THR A 86 -1.26 6.56 27.17
C THR A 86 -1.54 8.01 27.53
N SER A 87 -0.67 8.62 28.36
CA SER A 87 -0.82 10.01 28.81
C SER A 87 -0.69 11.06 27.68
N ALA A 88 -0.18 10.68 26.53
CA ALA A 88 -0.01 11.57 25.39
C ALA A 88 -1.06 11.32 24.28
N LEU A 89 -2.00 10.42 24.48
CA LEU A 89 -3.14 10.22 23.59
C LEU A 89 -4.08 11.44 23.61
N LYS A 90 -4.77 11.64 22.50
CA LYS A 90 -5.76 12.71 22.35
C LYS A 90 -7.11 12.14 21.93
N ILE A 91 -8.20 12.73 22.41
CA ILE A 91 -9.54 12.41 21.92
C ILE A 91 -9.58 12.69 20.41
N GLY A 92 -10.14 11.77 19.63
CA GLY A 92 -10.19 11.85 18.17
C GLY A 92 -8.92 11.36 17.47
N GLU A 93 -7.87 10.97 18.21
CA GLU A 93 -6.67 10.39 17.60
C GLU A 93 -6.96 9.02 16.98
N TYR A 94 -6.50 8.81 15.76
CA TYR A 94 -6.62 7.53 15.07
C TYR A 94 -5.37 6.66 15.29
N ARG A 95 -5.59 5.36 15.50
CA ARG A 95 -4.53 4.36 15.63
C ARG A 95 -4.87 3.09 14.86
N VAL A 96 -3.85 2.40 14.36
CA VAL A 96 -4.03 0.99 13.97
C VAL A 96 -3.85 0.15 15.21
N GLY A 97 -4.77 -0.78 15.43
CA GLY A 97 -4.71 -1.71 16.54
C GLY A 97 -4.78 -3.16 16.11
N ALA A 98 -4.51 -4.04 17.05
CA ALA A 98 -4.79 -5.45 16.93
C ALA A 98 -5.52 -5.94 18.18
N VAL A 99 -6.56 -6.70 17.97
CA VAL A 99 -7.33 -7.29 19.07
C VAL A 99 -6.43 -8.27 19.83
N VAL A 100 -6.38 -8.10 21.14
CA VAL A 100 -5.73 -9.05 22.05
C VAL A 100 -6.80 -9.87 22.76
N GLU A 101 -6.43 -11.04 23.28
CA GLU A 101 -7.36 -11.84 24.07
C GLU A 101 -7.91 -11.01 25.23
N SER A 102 -9.18 -11.21 25.52
CA SER A 102 -9.88 -10.50 26.58
C SER A 102 -9.17 -10.68 27.92
N VAL A 103 -8.62 -9.59 28.45
CA VAL A 103 -7.99 -9.56 29.77
C VAL A 103 -9.01 -8.97 30.73
N GLY A 104 -9.99 -9.76 31.15
CA GLY A 104 -10.97 -9.27 32.11
C GLY A 104 -12.13 -10.24 32.34
N SER A 105 -12.70 -10.20 33.52
CA SER A 105 -13.84 -11.04 33.93
C SER A 105 -15.16 -10.68 33.23
N ASP A 106 -15.20 -9.58 32.48
CA ASP A 106 -16.38 -8.98 31.86
C ASP A 106 -16.47 -9.22 30.34
N GLY A 107 -15.55 -10.00 29.75
CA GLY A 107 -15.62 -10.41 28.35
C GLY A 107 -15.45 -9.27 27.32
N GLY A 108 -14.97 -8.10 27.73
CA GLY A 108 -14.73 -6.95 26.85
C GLY A 108 -13.64 -7.18 25.82
N VAL A 109 -13.75 -6.54 24.67
CA VAL A 109 -12.71 -6.56 23.62
C VAL A 109 -11.62 -5.56 23.97
N TRP A 110 -10.36 -6.00 23.90
CA TRP A 110 -9.18 -5.15 24.15
C TRP A 110 -8.33 -5.07 22.90
N VAL A 111 -7.68 -3.91 22.72
CA VAL A 111 -6.90 -3.63 21.52
C VAL A 111 -5.51 -3.08 21.88
N GLU A 112 -4.47 -3.69 21.32
CA GLU A 112 -3.09 -3.18 21.34
C GLU A 112 -2.96 -2.08 20.29
N ILE A 113 -2.59 -0.86 20.70
CA ILE A 113 -2.47 0.32 19.82
C ILE A 113 -1.09 1.00 19.89
N GLY A 114 -0.11 0.32 20.50
CA GLY A 114 1.27 0.82 20.63
C GLY A 114 1.50 1.81 21.77
N VAL A 115 0.74 1.69 22.85
CA VAL A 115 0.93 2.45 24.09
C VAL A 115 1.29 1.50 25.25
N ASP A 116 1.39 2.03 26.48
CA ASP A 116 1.87 1.29 27.66
C ASP A 116 1.12 -0.02 27.94
N ARG A 117 -0.12 -0.11 27.55
CA ARG A 117 -0.99 -1.29 27.75
C ARG A 117 -2.10 -1.32 26.71
N PRO A 118 -2.66 -2.50 26.40
CA PRO A 118 -3.90 -2.60 25.63
C PRO A 118 -5.01 -1.76 26.26
N ILE A 119 -5.92 -1.25 25.44
CA ILE A 119 -7.03 -0.42 25.89
C ILE A 119 -8.36 -1.08 25.54
N PRO A 120 -9.45 -0.82 26.32
CA PRO A 120 -10.76 -1.35 26.02
C PRO A 120 -11.30 -0.75 24.71
N LEU A 121 -11.92 -1.62 23.90
CA LEU A 121 -12.62 -1.26 22.68
C LEU A 121 -14.11 -1.19 22.93
N ARG A 122 -14.71 -0.01 22.79
CA ARG A 122 -16.15 0.17 22.86
C ARG A 122 -16.79 -0.27 21.54
N THR A 123 -17.37 -1.44 21.55
CA THR A 123 -18.01 -2.01 20.36
C THR A 123 -19.10 -3.00 20.74
N VAL A 124 -20.06 -3.19 19.83
CA VAL A 124 -21.05 -4.27 19.87
C VAL A 124 -20.69 -5.40 18.88
N GLU A 125 -19.70 -5.15 18.03
CA GLU A 125 -19.22 -6.11 17.07
C GLU A 125 -18.31 -7.16 17.72
N LYS A 126 -18.26 -8.35 17.13
CA LYS A 126 -17.35 -9.41 17.55
C LYS A 126 -16.07 -9.31 16.74
N PHE A 127 -14.95 -9.35 17.45
CA PHE A 127 -13.62 -9.37 16.86
C PHE A 127 -12.85 -10.60 17.34
N GLU A 128 -11.99 -11.11 16.49
CA GLU A 128 -11.11 -12.24 16.80
C GLU A 128 -9.74 -11.74 17.31
N ALA A 129 -9.11 -12.49 18.20
CA ALA A 129 -7.77 -12.20 18.66
C ALA A 129 -6.79 -12.19 17.45
N GLY A 130 -5.92 -11.20 17.39
CA GLY A 130 -5.02 -10.97 16.25
C GLY A 130 -5.66 -10.22 15.07
N GLN A 131 -6.94 -9.91 15.10
CA GLN A 131 -7.58 -9.11 14.05
C GLN A 131 -7.03 -7.68 14.09
N ARG A 132 -6.53 -7.20 12.93
CA ARG A 132 -6.10 -5.81 12.73
C ARG A 132 -7.32 -4.94 12.43
N LEU A 133 -7.39 -3.77 13.08
CA LEU A 133 -8.45 -2.78 12.84
C LEU A 133 -7.90 -1.37 13.04
N SER A 134 -8.63 -0.37 12.54
CA SER A 134 -8.39 1.03 12.87
C SER A 134 -9.32 1.44 14.01
N VAL A 135 -8.81 2.25 14.92
CA VAL A 135 -9.56 2.74 16.07
C VAL A 135 -9.40 4.25 16.20
N ARG A 136 -10.40 4.87 16.79
CA ARG A 136 -10.37 6.27 17.23
C ARG A 136 -10.42 6.31 18.75
N ILE A 137 -9.59 7.13 19.38
CA ILE A 137 -9.64 7.37 20.81
C ILE A 137 -10.92 8.14 21.13
N PHE A 138 -11.81 7.50 21.85
CA PHE A 138 -13.14 8.03 22.18
C PHE A 138 -13.16 8.79 23.50
N SER A 139 -12.47 8.27 24.54
CA SER A 139 -12.40 8.83 25.87
C SER A 139 -11.00 8.63 26.46
N LEU A 140 -10.59 9.54 27.34
CA LEU A 140 -9.33 9.44 28.10
C LEU A 140 -9.56 9.05 29.56
N ASP A 141 -10.76 9.28 30.09
CA ASP A 141 -11.15 8.91 31.47
C ASP A 141 -12.63 8.49 31.49
N PRO A 142 -12.95 7.17 31.61
CA PRO A 142 -12.01 6.06 31.45
C PRO A 142 -11.46 5.97 30.02
N LEU A 143 -10.19 5.55 29.88
CA LEU A 143 -9.57 5.40 28.55
C LEU A 143 -10.28 4.32 27.73
N ALA A 144 -10.76 4.69 26.55
CA ALA A 144 -11.44 3.79 25.62
C ALA A 144 -11.27 4.24 24.17
N ALA A 145 -11.29 3.26 23.26
CA ALA A 145 -11.33 3.48 21.81
C ALA A 145 -12.60 2.86 21.20
N GLU A 146 -12.92 3.28 20.00
CA GLU A 146 -13.98 2.69 19.17
C GLU A 146 -13.42 2.30 17.81
N PRO A 147 -13.95 1.24 17.17
CA PRO A 147 -13.55 0.87 15.82
C PRO A 147 -14.00 1.94 14.83
N VAL A 148 -13.21 2.14 13.77
CA VAL A 148 -13.51 3.11 12.72
C VAL A 148 -13.20 2.53 11.34
N GLY A 149 -14.09 2.78 10.38
CA GLY A 149 -13.90 2.38 8.99
C GLY A 149 -12.79 3.18 8.32
N HIS A 150 -12.04 2.55 7.40
CA HIS A 150 -10.95 3.21 6.68
C HIS A 150 -11.40 4.50 5.97
N LYS A 151 -12.62 4.52 5.43
CA LYS A 151 -13.18 5.69 4.73
C LYS A 151 -13.53 6.87 5.64
N GLU A 152 -13.64 6.65 6.94
CA GLU A 152 -13.96 7.68 7.93
C GLU A 152 -12.72 8.43 8.42
N ILE A 153 -11.53 7.92 8.08
CA ILE A 153 -10.25 8.51 8.50
C ILE A 153 -9.82 9.57 7.48
N PRO A 154 -9.77 10.87 7.85
CA PRO A 154 -9.46 11.96 6.93
C PRO A 154 -7.98 12.12 6.62
N LEU A 155 -7.19 11.08 6.87
CA LEU A 155 -5.74 11.05 6.69
C LEU A 155 -5.37 9.90 5.76
N TYR A 156 -4.25 10.02 5.06
CA TYR A 156 -3.68 8.87 4.37
C TYR A 156 -3.35 7.77 5.38
N TRP A 157 -3.97 6.58 5.21
CA TRP A 157 -3.94 5.52 6.23
C TRP A 157 -3.24 4.25 5.76
N GLY A 158 -2.24 4.40 4.88
CA GLY A 158 -1.50 3.29 4.29
C GLY A 158 -2.12 2.75 3.02
N TYR A 159 -1.68 1.57 2.60
CA TYR A 159 -2.16 0.91 1.39
C TYR A 159 -2.62 -0.52 1.68
N GLU A 160 -3.61 -0.96 0.93
CA GLU A 160 -4.00 -2.37 0.88
C GLU A 160 -3.11 -3.12 -0.11
N THR A 161 -2.82 -4.40 0.19
CA THR A 161 -2.05 -5.27 -0.69
C THR A 161 -2.91 -6.44 -1.13
N GLU A 162 -3.09 -6.58 -2.42
CA GLU A 162 -3.87 -7.64 -3.05
C GLU A 162 -3.00 -8.45 -4.02
N VAL A 163 -3.20 -9.78 -4.05
CA VAL A 163 -2.55 -10.67 -5.02
C VAL A 163 -3.62 -11.24 -5.94
N VAL A 164 -3.45 -11.03 -7.25
CA VAL A 164 -4.36 -11.51 -8.29
C VAL A 164 -3.67 -12.53 -9.18
N GLY A 165 -4.45 -13.45 -9.76
CA GLY A 165 -3.91 -14.53 -10.59
C GLY A 165 -3.36 -14.04 -11.93
N SER A 166 -4.06 -13.09 -12.57
CA SER A 166 -3.74 -12.58 -13.90
C SER A 166 -3.99 -11.08 -13.97
N LEU A 167 -3.13 -10.37 -14.70
CA LEU A 167 -3.35 -8.96 -15.00
C LEU A 167 -4.57 -8.76 -15.90
N GLU A 168 -4.78 -9.65 -16.88
CA GLU A 168 -5.93 -9.58 -17.79
C GLU A 168 -7.26 -9.69 -17.05
N ASP A 169 -7.39 -10.69 -16.16
CA ASP A 169 -8.62 -10.89 -15.38
C ASP A 169 -8.91 -9.68 -14.48
N TYR A 170 -7.88 -9.16 -13.83
CA TYR A 170 -8.00 -7.97 -12.99
C TYR A 170 -8.45 -6.74 -13.80
N LEU A 171 -7.83 -6.48 -14.95
CA LEU A 171 -8.19 -5.36 -15.81
C LEU A 171 -9.56 -5.53 -16.45
N GLY A 172 -9.99 -6.76 -16.69
CA GLY A 172 -11.36 -7.06 -17.20
C GLY A 172 -12.46 -6.78 -16.18
N SER A 173 -12.14 -6.73 -14.89
CA SER A 173 -13.11 -6.54 -13.80
C SER A 173 -13.01 -5.19 -13.09
N THR A 174 -12.01 -4.36 -13.40
CA THR A 174 -11.83 -3.06 -12.75
C THR A 174 -12.55 -1.94 -13.49
N ASP A 175 -13.17 -1.03 -12.73
CA ASP A 175 -13.75 0.22 -13.25
C ASP A 175 -12.73 1.39 -13.21
N ALA A 176 -11.50 1.13 -12.80
CA ALA A 176 -10.47 2.14 -12.70
C ALA A 176 -10.06 2.69 -14.07
N PHE A 177 -9.68 3.97 -14.13
CA PHE A 177 -8.96 4.49 -15.28
C PHE A 177 -7.54 3.92 -15.30
N VAL A 178 -7.24 3.06 -16.27
CA VAL A 178 -5.99 2.31 -16.37
C VAL A 178 -4.97 3.02 -17.23
N LEU A 179 -3.76 3.20 -16.67
CA LEU A 179 -2.57 3.70 -17.34
C LEU A 179 -1.52 2.59 -17.39
N LEU A 180 -1.21 2.11 -18.59
CA LEU A 180 -0.11 1.16 -18.80
C LEU A 180 1.21 1.91 -18.95
N THR A 181 2.28 1.47 -18.28
CA THR A 181 3.61 2.07 -18.42
C THR A 181 4.51 1.19 -19.29
N SER A 182 5.16 1.77 -20.28
CA SER A 182 6.09 1.07 -21.16
C SER A 182 7.05 2.05 -21.81
N ARG A 183 8.31 1.64 -22.03
CA ARG A 183 9.26 2.38 -22.84
C ARG A 183 8.77 2.61 -24.29
N LYS A 184 7.92 1.70 -24.79
CA LYS A 184 7.32 1.76 -26.14
C LYS A 184 6.06 2.62 -26.20
N GLY A 185 5.57 3.12 -25.05
CA GLY A 185 4.35 3.94 -24.96
C GLY A 185 4.55 5.36 -25.49
N THR A 186 3.45 6.10 -25.60
CA THR A 186 3.47 7.51 -25.96
C THR A 186 4.27 8.31 -24.92
N PRO A 187 5.29 9.09 -25.33
CA PRO A 187 6.03 9.93 -24.39
C PRO A 187 5.10 10.87 -23.62
N ILE A 188 5.30 10.95 -22.31
CA ILE A 188 4.53 11.86 -21.48
C ILE A 188 4.86 13.30 -21.81
N THR A 189 3.82 14.14 -21.95
CA THR A 189 3.92 15.59 -22.12
C THR A 189 3.12 16.28 -21.04
N ALA A 190 3.37 17.58 -20.81
CA ALA A 190 2.60 18.37 -19.84
C ALA A 190 1.09 18.31 -20.14
N ASP A 191 0.69 18.47 -21.42
CA ASP A 191 -0.72 18.41 -21.82
C ASP A 191 -1.37 17.05 -21.54
N LEU A 192 -0.63 15.97 -21.80
CA LEU A 192 -1.14 14.61 -21.55
C LEU A 192 -1.27 14.35 -20.05
N LEU A 193 -0.30 14.81 -19.26
CA LEU A 193 -0.31 14.72 -17.81
C LEU A 193 -1.53 15.45 -17.22
N HIS A 194 -1.81 16.69 -17.66
CA HIS A 194 -3.01 17.46 -17.26
C HIS A 194 -4.31 16.76 -17.67
N LYS A 195 -4.37 16.13 -18.85
CA LYS A 195 -5.54 15.33 -19.26
C LYS A 195 -5.80 14.16 -18.34
N ILE A 196 -4.74 13.45 -17.90
CA ILE A 196 -4.83 12.35 -16.95
C ILE A 196 -5.32 12.85 -15.59
N GLY A 197 -4.74 13.95 -15.08
CA GLY A 197 -5.15 14.58 -13.83
C GLY A 197 -6.64 14.95 -13.81
N ARG A 198 -7.15 15.52 -14.90
CA ARG A 198 -8.58 15.85 -15.04
C ARG A 198 -9.48 14.61 -15.02
N LYS A 199 -9.09 13.53 -15.70
CA LYS A 199 -9.86 12.27 -15.69
C LYS A 199 -9.90 11.61 -14.31
N GLY A 200 -8.78 11.59 -13.60
CA GLY A 200 -8.73 11.07 -12.23
C GLY A 200 -9.57 11.90 -11.25
N ARG A 201 -9.69 13.23 -11.48
CA ARG A 201 -10.48 14.14 -10.62
C ARG A 201 -11.97 14.20 -10.95
N ALA A 202 -12.37 13.83 -12.15
CA ALA A 202 -13.80 13.82 -12.52
C ALA A 202 -14.65 12.89 -11.62
N GLY A 203 -14.06 12.32 -10.58
CA GLY A 203 -14.72 11.70 -9.43
C GLY A 203 -15.43 10.38 -9.72
N GLN A 204 -15.22 9.80 -10.90
CA GLN A 204 -15.98 8.62 -11.31
C GLN A 204 -15.20 7.31 -11.23
N SER A 205 -13.86 7.33 -11.15
CA SER A 205 -13.08 6.09 -11.03
C SER A 205 -11.68 6.32 -10.46
N ASP A 206 -11.16 5.33 -9.77
CA ASP A 206 -9.77 5.30 -9.30
C ASP A 206 -8.80 5.31 -10.50
N LEU A 207 -7.58 5.82 -10.29
CA LEU A 207 -6.49 5.72 -11.25
C LEU A 207 -5.64 4.49 -10.94
N ALA A 208 -5.56 3.55 -11.86
CA ALA A 208 -4.67 2.39 -11.77
C ALA A 208 -3.47 2.55 -12.71
N VAL A 209 -2.27 2.45 -12.17
CA VAL A 209 -1.02 2.50 -12.96
C VAL A 209 -0.38 1.13 -12.98
N VAL A 210 -0.18 0.59 -14.17
CA VAL A 210 0.38 -0.76 -14.37
C VAL A 210 1.83 -0.69 -14.78
N PHE A 211 2.68 -1.40 -14.07
CA PHE A 211 4.11 -1.56 -14.34
C PHE A 211 4.38 -2.99 -14.81
N GLY A 212 5.26 -3.15 -15.79
CA GLY A 212 5.74 -4.46 -16.22
C GLY A 212 6.65 -5.13 -15.19
N SER A 213 7.08 -6.35 -15.48
CA SER A 213 8.12 -7.02 -14.70
C SER A 213 9.51 -6.50 -15.09
N PRO A 214 10.55 -6.75 -14.28
CA PRO A 214 11.91 -6.33 -14.60
C PRO A 214 12.45 -6.86 -15.94
N ALA A 215 12.05 -8.06 -16.33
CA ALA A 215 12.52 -8.72 -17.55
C ALA A 215 11.57 -8.55 -18.74
N ARG A 216 10.30 -8.21 -18.48
CA ARG A 216 9.25 -8.18 -19.49
C ARG A 216 8.32 -6.97 -19.31
N GLY A 217 8.05 -6.28 -20.41
CA GLY A 217 7.10 -5.18 -20.44
C GLY A 217 5.66 -5.65 -20.17
N VAL A 218 4.75 -4.71 -20.03
CA VAL A 218 3.31 -4.98 -19.83
C VAL A 218 2.73 -5.78 -21.01
N ASP A 219 3.30 -5.61 -22.21
CA ASP A 219 2.96 -6.33 -23.44
C ASP A 219 3.14 -7.85 -23.34
N ALA A 220 3.90 -8.35 -22.37
CA ALA A 220 4.05 -9.79 -22.14
C ALA A 220 2.90 -10.40 -21.29
N PHE A 221 2.07 -9.57 -20.69
CA PHE A 221 1.02 -9.97 -19.76
C PHE A 221 -0.40 -9.64 -20.23
N LEU A 222 -0.52 -8.97 -21.37
CA LEU A 222 -1.81 -8.53 -21.92
C LEU A 222 -1.91 -8.92 -23.40
N SER A 223 -3.10 -9.31 -23.80
CA SER A 223 -3.46 -9.45 -25.22
C SER A 223 -3.42 -8.09 -25.91
N LYS A 224 -3.22 -8.11 -27.24
CA LYS A 224 -3.22 -6.88 -28.04
C LYS A 224 -4.56 -6.13 -27.92
N GLU A 225 -5.66 -6.85 -27.92
CA GLU A 225 -7.01 -6.29 -27.79
C GLU A 225 -7.19 -5.51 -26.48
N LEU A 226 -6.64 -6.02 -25.37
CA LEU A 226 -6.68 -5.31 -24.09
C LEU A 226 -5.72 -4.12 -24.07
N MET A 227 -4.53 -4.25 -24.63
CA MET A 227 -3.60 -3.11 -24.72
C MET A 227 -4.20 -1.94 -25.50
N ASP A 228 -4.93 -2.21 -26.58
CA ASP A 228 -5.54 -1.17 -27.41
C ASP A 228 -6.70 -0.43 -26.72
N ARG A 229 -7.25 -0.98 -25.63
CA ARG A 229 -8.28 -0.31 -24.80
C ARG A 229 -7.72 0.72 -23.82
N TYR A 230 -6.45 0.60 -23.47
CA TYR A 230 -5.83 1.40 -22.40
C TYR A 230 -4.78 2.36 -22.95
N CYS A 231 -4.55 3.44 -22.22
CA CYS A 231 -3.49 4.38 -22.53
C CYS A 231 -2.14 3.81 -22.14
N MET A 232 -1.26 3.57 -23.12
CA MET A 232 0.13 3.15 -22.87
C MET A 232 1.07 4.35 -22.95
N MET A 233 1.79 4.63 -21.88
CA MET A 233 2.64 5.80 -21.76
C MET A 233 4.09 5.46 -21.42
N ASN A 234 5.00 6.23 -22.00
CA ASN A 234 6.39 6.31 -21.58
C ASN A 234 6.53 7.49 -20.60
N THR A 235 6.60 7.20 -19.31
CA THR A 235 6.73 8.21 -18.24
C THR A 235 8.17 8.66 -18.01
N ILE A 236 9.16 8.01 -18.65
CA ILE A 236 10.59 8.36 -18.59
C ILE A 236 11.14 8.41 -20.03
N PRO A 237 10.69 9.40 -20.85
CA PRO A 237 11.17 9.52 -22.22
C PRO A 237 12.67 9.83 -22.24
N GLN A 238 13.35 9.35 -23.29
CA GLN A 238 14.80 9.55 -23.48
C GLN A 238 15.66 9.03 -22.31
N GLN A 239 15.23 7.93 -21.65
CA GLN A 239 16.02 7.32 -20.57
C GLN A 239 17.45 7.04 -21.03
N GLY A 240 18.43 7.40 -20.18
CA GLY A 240 19.86 7.19 -20.49
C GLY A 240 20.36 5.78 -20.20
N THR A 241 19.55 4.93 -19.57
CA THR A 241 19.86 3.53 -19.28
C THR A 241 19.14 2.61 -20.25
N GLU A 242 19.66 1.42 -20.48
CA GLU A 242 18.99 0.42 -21.32
C GLU A 242 17.62 0.04 -20.75
N THR A 243 17.55 -0.15 -19.42
CA THR A 243 16.33 -0.49 -18.69
C THR A 243 16.17 0.41 -17.47
N VAL A 244 14.94 0.79 -17.15
CA VAL A 244 14.55 1.42 -15.88
C VAL A 244 13.98 0.33 -14.99
N ARG A 245 14.43 0.26 -13.75
CA ARG A 245 13.94 -0.73 -12.78
C ARG A 245 12.53 -0.37 -12.32
N VAL A 246 11.76 -1.37 -11.90
CA VAL A 246 10.37 -1.17 -11.49
C VAL A 246 10.28 -0.16 -10.34
N GLU A 247 11.13 -0.27 -9.33
CA GLU A 247 11.18 0.65 -8.20
C GLU A 247 11.49 2.11 -8.61
N GLU A 248 12.32 2.31 -9.63
CA GLU A 248 12.63 3.62 -10.21
C GLU A 248 11.45 4.15 -11.04
N ALA A 249 10.85 3.29 -11.88
CA ALA A 249 9.68 3.64 -12.69
C ALA A 249 8.48 4.04 -11.82
N VAL A 250 8.25 3.32 -10.72
CA VAL A 250 7.19 3.64 -9.76
C VAL A 250 7.39 5.03 -9.16
N PHE A 251 8.58 5.35 -8.67
CA PHE A 251 8.87 6.69 -8.12
C PHE A 251 8.69 7.79 -9.17
N ALA A 252 9.29 7.62 -10.35
CA ALA A 252 9.23 8.63 -11.40
C ALA A 252 7.79 8.88 -11.87
N THR A 253 7.03 7.81 -12.14
CA THR A 253 5.65 7.91 -12.61
C THR A 253 4.74 8.54 -11.58
N LEU A 254 4.81 8.07 -10.33
CA LEU A 254 3.98 8.61 -9.25
C LEU A 254 4.33 10.07 -8.94
N ALA A 255 5.60 10.48 -9.04
CA ALA A 255 5.99 11.88 -8.88
C ALA A 255 5.35 12.79 -9.94
N LEU A 256 5.36 12.35 -11.20
CA LEU A 256 4.70 13.09 -12.29
C LEU A 256 3.19 13.19 -12.07
N LEU A 257 2.54 12.08 -11.73
CA LEU A 257 1.09 12.06 -11.47
C LEU A 257 0.70 12.90 -10.25
N ASN A 258 1.55 12.97 -9.22
CA ASN A 258 1.29 13.79 -8.04
C ASN A 258 1.27 15.28 -8.34
N LEU A 259 2.00 15.78 -9.36
CA LEU A 259 1.94 17.18 -9.77
C LEU A 259 0.51 17.59 -10.18
N VAL A 260 -0.14 16.76 -10.98
CA VAL A 260 -1.49 17.07 -11.49
C VAL A 260 -2.62 16.65 -10.55
N ALA A 261 -2.34 15.80 -9.57
CA ALA A 261 -3.30 15.46 -8.52
C ALA A 261 -3.56 16.62 -7.55
N MET A 262 -2.64 17.60 -7.49
CA MET A 262 -2.70 18.76 -6.58
C MET A 262 -3.20 20.04 -7.25
N GLU A 263 -3.39 20.06 -8.56
CA GLU A 263 -3.94 21.23 -9.25
C GLU A 263 -5.45 21.30 -8.99
N GLU A 264 -5.90 22.37 -8.31
CA GLU A 264 -7.30 22.68 -8.04
C GLU A 264 -8.09 23.08 -9.30
#